data_e3113405dbd88375a381c9bedab768f3
#
_entry.id   e3113405dbd88375a381c9bedab768f3
#
_cell.length_a   1.000
_cell.length_b   1.000
_cell.length_c   1.000
_cell.angle_alpha   90.00
_cell.angle_beta   90.00
_cell.angle_gamma   90.00
#
_symmetry.space_group_name_H-M   'P 1'
#
loop_
_entity.id
_entity.type
_entity.pdbx_description
1 polymer ?
#
loop_
_entity_poly.entity_id
_entity_poly.type
_entity_poly.pdbx_seq_one_letter_code
_entity_poly.pdbx_strand_id
1 'polypeptide(L)'
;SPDGKQIVMSGSPEALGGIGKNDPTGKIPSMIQTELYLMNLETREIKPITFDFNPNVDQWKWNRADGNIYALCENHDRKDIFRLNMKNLKWEQLKLSENSIASFALANEKPVLSYTGQSESNSDRVYTVDLKNDRETLLYDYNKPRIADKAKSKSQERNFQSSRGDSIYGRYYLPPHFDANKKYPMLVYYYGGCSPVGRNLDSYYNFHGWASMNYVVYVIQPSGCTGFGQEFAARHVNAYGKYTADDIIEGTKKFCQEHPYVNDKKIGCLGASYGGFMTMYLQTQTDIFAAAMSHAGISNPASYWGFGYWGYSYNAISAAHSYPWNNKELMSGNSPLFNADKIHTPI
;
A
#
# COMPACT_ATOMS: atom_id res chain seq x y z
N SER A 1 -9.63 23.06 15.71
CA SER A 1 -8.45 23.44 16.51
C SER A 1 -8.82 23.56 17.97
N PRO A 2 -7.85 23.48 18.90
CA PRO A 2 -8.11 23.64 20.34
C PRO A 2 -8.71 24.99 20.73
N ASP A 3 -8.40 26.04 19.98
CA ASP A 3 -8.91 27.41 20.19
C ASP A 3 -10.23 27.69 19.43
N GLY A 4 -10.76 26.73 18.69
CA GLY A 4 -11.99 26.86 17.94
C GLY A 4 -11.93 27.76 16.70
N LYS A 5 -10.73 28.15 16.23
CA LYS A 5 -10.58 29.09 15.10
C LYS A 5 -10.33 28.42 13.74
N GLN A 6 -9.98 27.15 13.75
CA GLN A 6 -9.63 26.40 12.52
C GLN A 6 -10.30 25.02 12.50
N ILE A 7 -10.54 24.51 11.30
CA ILE A 7 -11.00 23.13 11.05
C ILE A 7 -10.01 22.45 10.10
N VAL A 8 -9.70 21.19 10.37
CA VAL A 8 -9.05 20.29 9.42
C VAL A 8 -10.08 19.38 8.80
N MET A 9 -10.06 19.26 7.49
CA MET A 9 -10.94 18.44 6.68
C MET A 9 -10.10 17.48 5.85
N SER A 10 -10.60 16.27 5.60
CA SER A 10 -10.04 15.35 4.62
C SER A 10 -10.86 15.40 3.32
N GLY A 11 -10.21 15.18 2.21
CA GLY A 11 -10.85 15.11 0.91
C GLY A 11 -9.93 14.51 -0.15
N SER A 12 -10.45 14.38 -1.36
CA SER A 12 -9.64 14.04 -2.52
C SER A 12 -8.85 15.25 -3.02
N PRO A 13 -7.84 15.07 -3.88
CA PRO A 13 -7.13 16.18 -4.52
C PRO A 13 -8.04 17.15 -5.29
N GLU A 14 -9.15 16.64 -5.83
CA GLU A 14 -10.15 17.44 -6.57
C GLU A 14 -11.16 18.18 -5.66
N ALA A 15 -11.13 17.91 -4.35
CA ALA A 15 -12.02 18.57 -3.41
C ALA A 15 -11.80 20.09 -3.35
N LEU A 16 -12.82 20.82 -2.90
CA LEU A 16 -12.77 22.25 -2.64
C LEU A 16 -12.30 23.10 -3.84
N GLY A 17 -12.72 22.72 -5.04
CA GLY A 17 -12.34 23.41 -6.27
C GLY A 17 -10.98 23.01 -6.84
N GLY A 18 -10.46 21.87 -6.44
CA GLY A 18 -9.22 21.32 -6.99
C GLY A 18 -7.95 21.96 -6.44
N ILE A 19 -8.00 22.52 -5.22
CA ILE A 19 -6.84 23.14 -4.58
C ILE A 19 -5.82 22.12 -4.00
N GLY A 20 -6.17 20.82 -4.01
CA GLY A 20 -5.28 19.75 -3.61
C GLY A 20 -4.20 19.43 -4.65
N LYS A 21 -3.36 18.45 -4.34
CA LYS A 21 -2.30 18.01 -5.25
C LYS A 21 -2.91 17.27 -6.45
N ASN A 22 -2.71 17.80 -7.64
CA ASN A 22 -3.09 17.18 -8.90
C ASN A 22 -1.84 16.58 -9.58
N ASP A 23 -2.07 15.58 -10.44
CA ASP A 23 -1.00 15.03 -11.28
C ASP A 23 -0.51 16.11 -12.27
N PRO A 24 0.79 16.45 -12.28
CA PRO A 24 1.32 17.50 -13.14
C PRO A 24 1.23 17.15 -14.63
N THR A 25 0.98 15.89 -14.98
CA THR A 25 0.77 15.45 -16.37
C THR A 25 -0.64 15.70 -16.88
N GLY A 26 -1.53 16.28 -16.07
CA GLY A 26 -2.93 16.53 -16.41
C GLY A 26 -3.82 15.27 -16.38
N LYS A 27 -3.34 14.17 -15.82
CA LYS A 27 -4.15 12.98 -15.57
C LYS A 27 -5.12 13.23 -14.43
N ILE A 28 -6.16 12.39 -14.37
CA ILE A 28 -7.09 12.38 -13.24
C ILE A 28 -6.36 11.88 -12.00
N PRO A 29 -6.35 12.65 -10.89
CA PRO A 29 -5.64 12.25 -9.68
C PRO A 29 -6.31 11.04 -9.02
N SER A 30 -5.55 10.29 -8.23
CA SER A 30 -6.10 9.23 -7.39
C SER A 30 -6.90 9.84 -6.24
N MET A 31 -8.20 9.57 -6.21
CA MET A 31 -9.09 9.99 -5.13
C MET A 31 -8.97 9.10 -3.88
N ILE A 32 -8.17 8.03 -3.94
CA ILE A 32 -7.86 7.15 -2.80
C ILE A 32 -6.71 7.73 -1.97
N GLN A 33 -5.81 8.50 -2.60
CA GLN A 33 -4.78 9.27 -1.90
C GLN A 33 -5.44 10.47 -1.21
N THR A 34 -5.56 10.40 0.12
CA THR A 34 -6.28 11.41 0.94
C THR A 34 -5.44 12.65 1.15
N GLU A 35 -6.04 13.82 0.93
CA GLU A 35 -5.48 15.14 1.24
C GLU A 35 -6.13 15.74 2.49
N LEU A 36 -5.36 16.54 3.23
CA LEU A 36 -5.86 17.34 4.35
C LEU A 36 -5.87 18.82 3.99
N TYR A 37 -6.93 19.49 4.40
CA TYR A 37 -7.18 20.91 4.18
C TYR A 37 -7.41 21.62 5.50
N LEU A 38 -6.80 22.78 5.68
CA LEU A 38 -6.97 23.63 6.84
C LEU A 38 -7.83 24.85 6.48
N MET A 39 -8.95 25.01 7.15
CA MET A 39 -9.84 26.16 7.00
C MET A 39 -9.76 27.08 8.19
N ASN A 40 -9.59 28.37 7.95
CA ASN A 40 -9.78 29.42 8.95
C ASN A 40 -11.28 29.74 9.05
N LEU A 41 -11.85 29.69 10.25
CA LEU A 41 -13.31 29.89 10.43
C LEU A 41 -13.75 31.35 10.32
N GLU A 42 -12.87 32.29 10.58
CA GLU A 42 -13.15 33.72 10.46
C GLU A 42 -13.10 34.20 9.00
N THR A 43 -11.98 33.92 8.31
CA THR A 43 -11.75 34.38 6.93
C THR A 43 -12.34 33.45 5.89
N ARG A 44 -12.69 32.22 6.23
CA ARG A 44 -13.13 31.14 5.32
C ARG A 44 -12.05 30.70 4.32
N GLU A 45 -10.84 31.18 4.47
CA GLU A 45 -9.70 30.73 3.67
C GLU A 45 -9.42 29.25 3.90
N ILE A 46 -9.23 28.49 2.81
CA ILE A 46 -8.90 27.06 2.84
C ILE A 46 -7.57 26.87 2.13
N LYS A 47 -6.68 26.07 2.72
CA LYS A 47 -5.40 25.68 2.11
C LYS A 47 -5.10 24.20 2.31
N PRO A 48 -4.49 23.51 1.33
CA PRO A 48 -4.00 22.17 1.51
C PRO A 48 -2.80 22.17 2.47
N ILE A 49 -2.71 21.18 3.35
CA ILE A 49 -1.62 21.01 4.30
C ILE A 49 -0.84 19.71 4.09
N THR A 50 -1.22 18.93 3.07
CA THR A 50 -0.52 17.71 2.61
C THR A 50 -0.02 17.82 1.17
N PHE A 51 -0.03 19.02 0.57
CA PHE A 51 0.30 19.24 -0.86
C PHE A 51 1.66 18.63 -1.26
N ASP A 52 2.69 18.77 -0.40
CA ASP A 52 4.03 18.22 -0.61
C ASP A 52 4.31 17.00 0.31
N PHE A 53 3.26 16.30 0.73
CA PHE A 53 3.34 15.18 1.64
C PHE A 53 2.91 13.90 0.92
N ASN A 54 3.85 13.00 0.61
CA ASN A 54 3.61 11.79 -0.18
C ASN A 54 2.89 10.64 0.55
N PRO A 55 3.05 10.44 1.88
CA PRO A 55 2.27 9.44 2.58
C PRO A 55 0.76 9.68 2.48
N ASN A 56 -0.02 8.61 2.41
CA ASN A 56 -1.48 8.67 2.39
C ASN A 56 -2.04 8.75 3.81
N VAL A 57 -2.89 9.72 4.10
CA VAL A 57 -3.43 9.94 5.45
C VAL A 57 -4.65 9.06 5.69
N ASP A 58 -4.53 8.11 6.65
CA ASP A 58 -5.64 7.24 7.08
C ASP A 58 -6.49 7.90 8.19
N GLN A 59 -5.82 8.45 9.20
CA GLN A 59 -6.45 9.05 10.38
C GLN A 59 -5.65 10.24 10.84
N TRP A 60 -6.32 11.24 11.42
CA TRP A 60 -5.64 12.37 12.03
C TRP A 60 -6.37 12.84 13.31
N LYS A 61 -5.63 13.41 14.22
CA LYS A 61 -6.14 13.98 15.46
C LYS A 61 -5.37 15.25 15.83
N TRP A 62 -6.10 16.24 16.30
CA TRP A 62 -5.51 17.46 16.82
C TRP A 62 -5.22 17.30 18.33
N ASN A 63 -3.97 17.45 18.74
CA ASN A 63 -3.60 17.39 20.16
C ASN A 63 -3.87 18.75 20.83
N ARG A 64 -4.69 18.75 21.89
CA ARG A 64 -5.00 19.96 22.64
C ARG A 64 -3.83 20.43 23.51
N ALA A 65 -2.97 19.53 23.96
CA ALA A 65 -1.89 19.86 24.90
C ALA A 65 -0.70 20.57 24.24
N ASP A 66 -0.39 20.29 22.98
CA ASP A 66 0.73 20.89 22.25
C ASP A 66 0.32 21.68 21.00
N GLY A 67 -0.96 21.58 20.60
CA GLY A 67 -1.52 22.28 19.46
C GLY A 67 -1.14 21.71 18.09
N ASN A 68 -0.46 20.59 18.02
CA ASN A 68 -0.05 19.93 16.78
C ASN A 68 -1.10 18.90 16.29
N ILE A 69 -1.03 18.54 15.01
CA ILE A 69 -1.80 17.44 14.44
C ILE A 69 -0.90 16.21 14.34
N TYR A 70 -1.47 15.07 14.70
CA TYR A 70 -0.84 13.75 14.53
C TYR A 70 -1.65 12.95 13.56
N ALA A 71 -1.00 12.32 12.59
CA ALA A 71 -1.64 11.53 11.56
C ALA A 71 -1.01 10.14 11.45
N LEU A 72 -1.85 9.12 11.36
CA LEU A 72 -1.47 7.78 10.94
C LEU A 72 -1.54 7.72 9.43
N CYS A 73 -0.45 7.36 8.78
CA CYS A 73 -0.33 7.41 7.34
C CYS A 73 0.24 6.12 6.76
N GLU A 74 -0.25 5.71 5.60
CA GLU A 74 0.47 4.77 4.74
C GLU A 74 1.71 5.49 4.18
N ASN A 75 2.88 4.95 4.47
CA ASN A 75 4.17 5.45 4.04
C ASN A 75 4.93 4.32 3.35
N HIS A 76 4.79 4.23 2.03
CA HIS A 76 5.16 3.05 1.25
C HIS A 76 4.39 1.81 1.75
N ASP A 77 5.10 0.77 2.16
CA ASP A 77 4.52 -0.46 2.71
C ASP A 77 4.47 -0.49 4.26
N ARG A 78 4.59 0.70 4.89
CA ARG A 78 4.54 0.92 6.34
C ARG A 78 3.31 1.74 6.70
N LYS A 79 2.94 1.67 7.99
CA LYS A 79 2.00 2.61 8.59
C LYS A 79 2.68 3.31 9.75
N ASP A 80 2.99 4.57 9.54
CA ASP A 80 3.76 5.41 10.45
C ASP A 80 2.92 6.55 11.01
N ILE A 81 3.30 7.10 12.17
CA ILE A 81 2.71 8.31 12.73
C ILE A 81 3.58 9.51 12.39
N PHE A 82 2.93 10.53 11.84
CA PHE A 82 3.53 11.82 11.53
C PHE A 82 2.95 12.91 12.42
N ARG A 83 3.79 13.89 12.76
CA ARG A 83 3.43 15.13 13.46
C ARG A 83 3.44 16.29 12.47
N LEU A 84 2.36 17.04 12.35
CA LEU A 84 2.32 18.33 11.68
C LEU A 84 2.50 19.43 12.72
N ASN A 85 3.60 20.18 12.61
CA ASN A 85 3.83 21.35 13.42
C ASN A 85 2.96 22.50 12.91
N MET A 86 1.95 22.92 13.69
CA MET A 86 0.98 23.94 13.29
C MET A 86 1.54 25.36 13.19
N LYS A 87 2.77 25.62 13.69
CA LYS A 87 3.41 26.95 13.58
C LYS A 87 4.06 27.17 12.21
N ASN A 88 4.59 26.12 11.61
CA ASN A 88 5.33 26.20 10.34
C ASN A 88 4.80 25.27 9.24
N LEU A 89 3.77 24.49 9.53
CA LEU A 89 3.10 23.51 8.63
C LEU A 89 4.07 22.47 8.05
N LYS A 90 5.06 22.04 8.81
CA LYS A 90 5.99 20.98 8.41
C LYS A 90 5.61 19.66 9.04
N TRP A 91 5.60 18.61 8.22
CA TRP A 91 5.41 17.23 8.63
C TRP A 91 6.72 16.61 9.09
N GLU A 92 6.67 15.81 10.13
CA GLU A 92 7.80 15.06 10.68
C GLU A 92 7.32 13.67 11.09
N GLN A 93 8.03 12.62 10.65
CA GLN A 93 7.76 11.25 11.07
C GLN A 93 8.25 11.03 12.50
N LEU A 94 7.41 10.49 13.36
CA LEU A 94 7.84 10.00 14.67
C LEU A 94 8.67 8.72 14.50
N LYS A 95 9.83 8.67 15.15
CA LYS A 95 10.72 7.49 15.13
C LYS A 95 10.24 6.50 16.18
N LEU A 96 9.36 5.59 15.80
CA LEU A 96 8.73 4.59 16.66
C LEU A 96 9.31 3.20 16.43
N SER A 97 9.16 2.32 17.43
CA SER A 97 9.69 0.95 17.39
C SER A 97 8.95 0.06 16.38
N GLU A 98 7.66 0.30 16.17
CA GLU A 98 6.86 -0.46 15.21
C GLU A 98 6.55 0.40 13.97
N ASN A 99 6.40 -0.24 12.82
CA ASN A 99 6.20 0.41 11.51
C ASN A 99 5.01 -0.12 10.72
N SER A 100 4.16 -0.88 11.38
CA SER A 100 2.83 -1.28 10.92
C SER A 100 1.83 -0.95 12.02
N ILE A 101 1.59 0.37 12.22
CA ILE A 101 0.76 0.88 13.29
C ILE A 101 -0.71 0.70 12.94
N ALA A 102 -1.47 0.05 13.82
CA ALA A 102 -2.88 -0.23 13.60
C ALA A 102 -3.78 0.93 14.05
N SER A 103 -3.42 1.57 15.16
CA SER A 103 -4.20 2.68 15.74
C SER A 103 -3.38 3.51 16.69
N PHE A 104 -3.84 4.75 16.94
CA PHE A 104 -3.27 5.61 17.95
C PHE A 104 -4.33 6.44 18.68
N ALA A 105 -4.01 6.90 19.89
CA ALA A 105 -4.82 7.82 20.67
C ALA A 105 -3.94 8.91 21.30
N LEU A 106 -4.53 10.09 21.51
CA LEU A 106 -3.90 11.22 22.18
C LEU A 106 -4.57 11.47 23.52
N ALA A 107 -3.78 11.77 24.54
CA ALA A 107 -4.32 12.24 25.82
C ALA A 107 -4.87 13.67 25.66
N ASN A 108 -5.98 13.97 26.33
CA ASN A 108 -6.66 15.27 26.20
C ASN A 108 -5.87 16.45 26.76
N GLU A 109 -5.19 16.27 27.88
CA GLU A 109 -4.56 17.36 28.65
C GLU A 109 -3.04 17.27 28.72
N LYS A 110 -2.45 16.19 28.21
CA LYS A 110 -1.01 15.95 28.25
C LYS A 110 -0.49 15.65 26.85
N PRO A 111 0.74 16.06 26.52
CA PRO A 111 1.36 15.70 25.24
C PRO A 111 1.85 14.25 25.29
N VAL A 112 0.90 13.32 25.33
CA VAL A 112 1.13 11.88 25.36
C VAL A 112 0.28 11.23 24.29
N LEU A 113 0.91 10.35 23.52
CA LEU A 113 0.31 9.49 22.53
C LEU A 113 0.41 8.04 23.00
N SER A 114 -0.60 7.22 22.73
CA SER A 114 -0.50 5.77 22.80
C SER A 114 -0.79 5.16 21.43
N TYR A 115 -0.14 4.05 21.11
CA TYR A 115 -0.40 3.34 19.86
C TYR A 115 -0.29 1.81 20.03
N THR A 116 -0.95 1.10 19.11
CA THR A 116 -0.79 -0.35 18.92
C THR A 116 -0.22 -0.57 17.53
N GLY A 117 0.79 -1.42 17.44
CA GLY A 117 1.44 -1.70 16.17
C GLY A 117 2.23 -3.00 16.16
N GLN A 118 2.64 -3.36 14.96
CA GLN A 118 3.45 -4.52 14.61
C GLN A 118 4.67 -4.10 13.79
N SER A 119 5.57 -5.05 13.60
CA SER A 119 6.60 -5.02 12.56
C SER A 119 6.69 -6.38 11.88
N GLU A 120 7.64 -6.57 10.98
CA GLU A 120 7.96 -7.90 10.43
C GLU A 120 8.47 -8.90 11.48
N SER A 121 8.95 -8.40 12.63
CA SER A 121 9.56 -9.22 13.68
C SER A 121 8.70 -9.38 14.91
N ASN A 122 7.73 -8.50 15.09
CA ASN A 122 6.91 -8.41 16.28
C ASN A 122 5.44 -8.40 15.93
N SER A 123 4.68 -9.22 16.63
CA SER A 123 3.22 -9.12 16.66
C SER A 123 2.78 -7.91 17.50
N ASP A 124 1.48 -7.75 17.72
CA ASP A 124 0.89 -6.60 18.38
C ASP A 124 1.58 -6.22 19.70
N ARG A 125 1.97 -4.96 19.79
CA ARG A 125 2.53 -4.31 20.97
C ARG A 125 1.84 -2.99 21.24
N VAL A 126 1.74 -2.63 22.50
CA VAL A 126 1.17 -1.36 22.95
C VAL A 126 2.25 -0.49 23.54
N TYR A 127 2.29 0.75 23.10
CA TYR A 127 3.26 1.74 23.56
C TYR A 127 2.59 3.04 24.01
N THR A 128 3.31 3.81 24.84
CA THR A 128 3.08 5.24 25.04
C THR A 128 4.29 6.03 24.58
N VAL A 129 4.05 7.25 24.14
CA VAL A 129 5.08 8.20 23.69
C VAL A 129 4.88 9.53 24.40
N ASP A 130 5.90 10.01 25.11
CA ASP A 130 5.95 11.39 25.61
C ASP A 130 6.34 12.32 24.44
N LEU A 131 5.39 13.09 23.95
CA LEU A 131 5.54 13.96 22.76
C LEU A 131 6.41 15.21 23.01
N LYS A 132 6.88 15.45 24.24
CA LYS A 132 7.84 16.52 24.52
C LYS A 132 9.26 16.19 24.09
N ASN A 133 9.61 14.91 24.13
CA ASN A 133 10.95 14.40 23.85
C ASN A 133 10.96 13.14 22.98
N ASP A 134 9.79 12.77 22.46
CA ASP A 134 9.52 11.59 21.61
C ASP A 134 9.98 10.27 22.28
N ARG A 135 9.94 10.22 23.63
CA ARG A 135 10.34 9.05 24.41
C ARG A 135 9.24 8.00 24.41
N GLU A 136 9.55 6.85 23.86
CA GLU A 136 8.67 5.69 23.77
C GLU A 136 8.84 4.76 24.99
N THR A 137 7.74 4.16 25.43
CA THR A 137 7.70 3.16 26.50
C THR A 137 6.77 2.02 26.11
N LEU A 138 7.31 0.79 26.06
CA LEU A 138 6.53 -0.43 25.83
C LEU A 138 5.67 -0.71 27.07
N LEU A 139 4.35 -0.82 26.88
CA LEU A 139 3.40 -1.18 27.92
C LEU A 139 3.09 -2.67 27.92
N TYR A 140 2.89 -3.26 26.73
CA TYR A 140 2.49 -4.64 26.60
C TYR A 140 2.93 -5.27 25.29
N ASP A 141 3.33 -6.56 25.35
CA ASP A 141 3.69 -7.39 24.19
C ASP A 141 2.80 -8.63 24.19
N TYR A 142 1.82 -8.67 23.29
CA TYR A 142 0.76 -9.69 23.28
C TYR A 142 1.25 -11.10 22.96
N ASN A 143 2.19 -11.24 22.05
CA ASN A 143 2.58 -12.53 21.49
C ASN A 143 4.03 -12.94 21.77
N LYS A 144 4.73 -12.22 22.66
CA LYS A 144 6.12 -12.56 23.00
C LYS A 144 6.34 -14.05 23.31
N PRO A 145 5.50 -14.71 24.12
CA PRO A 145 5.70 -16.13 24.43
C PRO A 145 5.52 -17.07 23.23
N ARG A 146 4.73 -16.65 22.23
CA ARG A 146 4.38 -17.51 21.08
C ARG A 146 5.41 -17.47 19.95
N ILE A 147 6.13 -16.35 19.81
CA ILE A 147 7.00 -16.09 18.66
C ILE A 147 8.48 -15.94 19.02
N ALA A 148 8.84 -15.89 20.33
CA ALA A 148 10.20 -15.66 20.79
C ALA A 148 11.20 -16.68 20.23
N ASP A 149 10.81 -17.98 20.24
CA ASP A 149 11.66 -19.10 19.85
C ASP A 149 11.46 -19.55 18.40
N LYS A 150 10.66 -18.83 17.61
CA LYS A 150 10.41 -19.18 16.22
C LYS A 150 11.50 -18.64 15.31
N ALA A 151 12.07 -19.49 14.48
CA ALA A 151 12.95 -19.04 13.41
C ALA A 151 12.15 -18.21 12.41
N LYS A 152 12.59 -16.96 12.20
CA LYS A 152 11.95 -16.04 11.25
C LYS A 152 12.80 -15.96 9.99
N SER A 153 12.14 -15.87 8.85
CA SER A 153 12.80 -15.56 7.59
C SER A 153 13.39 -14.14 7.67
N LYS A 154 14.51 -13.93 7.00
CA LYS A 154 15.08 -12.58 6.84
C LYS A 154 14.40 -11.90 5.67
N SER A 155 13.90 -10.69 5.89
CA SER A 155 13.42 -9.83 4.81
C SER A 155 14.52 -8.87 4.35
N GLN A 156 14.49 -8.52 3.08
CA GLN A 156 15.39 -7.54 2.47
C GLN A 156 14.58 -6.65 1.53
N GLU A 157 14.88 -5.36 1.51
CA GLU A 157 14.30 -4.45 0.54
C GLU A 157 14.96 -4.64 -0.83
N ARG A 158 14.16 -4.58 -1.88
CA ARG A 158 14.64 -4.63 -3.24
C ARG A 158 13.80 -3.73 -4.13
N ASN A 159 14.37 -2.60 -4.48
CA ASN A 159 13.77 -1.64 -5.38
C ASN A 159 14.44 -1.75 -6.75
N PHE A 160 13.71 -1.41 -7.81
CA PHE A 160 14.27 -1.37 -9.16
C PHE A 160 13.68 -0.23 -9.98
N GLN A 161 14.42 0.20 -10.98
CA GLN A 161 13.91 1.13 -11.99
C GLN A 161 13.17 0.34 -13.07
N SER A 162 11.91 0.67 -13.28
CA SER A 162 11.13 0.12 -14.39
C SER A 162 11.60 0.68 -15.74
N SER A 163 11.26 0.00 -16.82
CA SER A 163 11.53 0.48 -18.19
C SER A 163 10.86 1.83 -18.49
N ARG A 164 9.88 2.24 -17.71
CA ARG A 164 9.22 3.55 -17.78
C ARG A 164 9.93 4.63 -16.97
N GLY A 165 11.02 4.30 -16.25
CA GLY A 165 11.77 5.23 -15.40
C GLY A 165 11.23 5.36 -13.97
N ASP A 166 10.25 4.55 -13.57
CA ASP A 166 9.68 4.59 -12.23
C ASP A 166 10.49 3.77 -11.24
N SER A 167 10.62 4.26 -10.01
CA SER A 167 11.13 3.48 -8.89
C SER A 167 10.04 2.57 -8.36
N ILE A 168 10.17 1.28 -8.59
CA ILE A 168 9.25 0.26 -8.08
C ILE A 168 9.85 -0.34 -6.82
N TYR A 169 9.04 -0.34 -5.76
CA TYR A 169 9.45 -0.82 -4.45
C TYR A 169 9.08 -2.28 -4.26
N GLY A 170 9.87 -2.98 -3.47
CA GLY A 170 9.59 -4.36 -3.12
C GLY A 170 10.44 -4.82 -1.95
N ARG A 171 10.10 -5.99 -1.46
CA ARG A 171 10.86 -6.72 -0.46
C ARG A 171 10.77 -8.20 -0.71
N TYR A 172 11.74 -8.95 -0.23
CA TYR A 172 11.69 -10.40 -0.34
C TYR A 172 12.10 -11.08 0.96
N TYR A 173 11.62 -12.30 1.13
CA TYR A 173 11.85 -13.13 2.28
C TYR A 173 12.58 -14.40 1.84
N LEU A 174 13.67 -14.73 2.54
CA LEU A 174 14.41 -15.96 2.33
C LEU A 174 14.00 -17.02 3.37
N PRO A 175 14.09 -18.32 3.04
CA PRO A 175 13.89 -19.37 4.02
C PRO A 175 14.76 -19.17 5.28
N PRO A 176 14.28 -19.54 6.48
CA PRO A 176 15.06 -19.40 7.72
C PRO A 176 16.45 -20.05 7.67
N HIS A 177 16.58 -21.17 6.94
CA HIS A 177 17.84 -21.91 6.71
C HIS A 177 18.29 -21.82 5.26
N PHE A 178 18.34 -20.58 4.75
CA PHE A 178 18.71 -20.29 3.36
C PHE A 178 20.15 -20.72 3.05
N ASP A 179 20.32 -21.43 1.93
CA ASP A 179 21.61 -21.85 1.37
C ASP A 179 21.69 -21.37 -0.10
N ALA A 180 22.60 -20.45 -0.38
CA ALA A 180 22.76 -19.85 -1.71
C ALA A 180 23.15 -20.86 -2.81
N ASN A 181 23.61 -22.06 -2.44
CA ASN A 181 23.96 -23.12 -3.39
C ASN A 181 22.76 -23.96 -3.83
N LYS A 182 21.60 -23.76 -3.22
CA LYS A 182 20.35 -24.46 -3.56
C LYS A 182 19.47 -23.64 -4.47
N LYS A 183 18.58 -24.32 -5.17
CA LYS A 183 17.51 -23.69 -5.96
C LYS A 183 16.19 -23.73 -5.20
N TYR A 184 15.51 -22.58 -5.15
CA TYR A 184 14.23 -22.43 -4.45
C TYR A 184 13.11 -22.06 -5.42
N PRO A 185 11.90 -22.59 -5.25
CA PRO A 185 10.72 -22.03 -5.88
C PRO A 185 10.45 -20.63 -5.33
N MET A 186 9.80 -19.77 -6.11
CA MET A 186 9.47 -18.41 -5.71
C MET A 186 7.98 -18.18 -5.74
N LEU A 187 7.46 -17.43 -4.78
CA LEU A 187 6.12 -16.85 -4.77
C LEU A 187 6.20 -15.35 -4.93
N VAL A 188 5.53 -14.81 -5.93
CA VAL A 188 5.40 -13.36 -6.15
C VAL A 188 4.04 -12.93 -5.64
N TYR A 189 4.03 -12.00 -4.67
CA TYR A 189 2.82 -11.47 -4.05
C TYR A 189 2.67 -9.97 -4.31
N TYR A 190 1.46 -9.55 -4.57
CA TYR A 190 1.09 -8.15 -4.85
C TYR A 190 -0.39 -7.94 -4.54
N TYR A 191 -0.78 -6.70 -4.24
CA TYR A 191 -2.16 -6.29 -4.37
C TYR A 191 -2.43 -5.78 -5.80
N GLY A 192 -1.46 -5.08 -6.36
CA GLY A 192 -1.45 -4.71 -7.77
C GLY A 192 -2.43 -3.61 -8.16
N GLY A 193 -2.88 -2.84 -7.18
CA GLY A 193 -3.85 -1.77 -7.37
C GLY A 193 -3.61 -0.60 -6.43
N CYS A 194 -4.66 -0.04 -5.90
CA CYS A 194 -4.67 1.21 -5.16
C CYS A 194 -4.07 1.18 -3.74
N SER A 195 -3.63 0.03 -3.24
CA SER A 195 -3.12 -0.08 -1.88
C SER A 195 -1.80 -0.83 -1.83
N PRO A 196 -0.87 -0.44 -0.95
CA PRO A 196 0.36 -1.20 -0.74
C PRO A 196 0.09 -2.51 0.03
N VAL A 197 1.01 -3.44 -0.11
CA VAL A 197 1.08 -4.66 0.70
C VAL A 197 1.90 -4.36 1.95
N GLY A 198 1.25 -4.31 3.10
CA GLY A 198 1.89 -4.04 4.39
C GLY A 198 2.89 -5.12 4.82
N ARG A 199 3.73 -4.78 5.81
CA ARG A 199 4.79 -5.67 6.34
C ARG A 199 4.53 -6.19 7.75
N ASN A 200 3.28 -6.24 8.18
CA ASN A 200 2.91 -6.75 9.50
C ASN A 200 3.11 -8.28 9.60
N LEU A 201 3.63 -8.73 10.75
CA LEU A 201 3.88 -10.15 11.00
C LEU A 201 2.61 -11.00 10.97
N ASP A 202 1.55 -10.51 11.61
CA ASP A 202 0.23 -11.18 11.69
C ASP A 202 -0.62 -10.85 10.46
N SER A 203 -0.06 -11.03 9.26
CA SER A 203 -0.80 -10.88 8.01
C SER A 203 -1.61 -12.14 7.70
N TYR A 204 -2.80 -11.97 7.11
CA TYR A 204 -3.58 -13.08 6.55
C TYR A 204 -2.75 -13.87 5.52
N TYR A 205 -1.96 -13.18 4.71
CA TYR A 205 -0.96 -13.78 3.82
C TYR A 205 0.38 -13.77 4.52
N ASN A 206 0.71 -14.89 5.16
CA ASN A 206 1.89 -14.99 6.02
C ASN A 206 3.16 -15.27 5.20
N PHE A 207 3.90 -14.22 4.84
CA PHE A 207 5.12 -14.31 4.05
C PHE A 207 6.23 -15.12 4.76
N HIS A 208 6.36 -14.97 6.07
CA HIS A 208 7.29 -15.78 6.88
C HIS A 208 6.91 -17.25 6.88
N GLY A 209 5.61 -17.56 6.94
CA GLY A 209 5.09 -18.92 6.83
C GLY A 209 5.46 -19.57 5.50
N TRP A 210 5.24 -18.87 4.39
CA TRP A 210 5.63 -19.37 3.08
C TRP A 210 7.14 -19.52 2.92
N ALA A 211 7.93 -18.58 3.43
CA ALA A 211 9.37 -18.68 3.42
C ALA A 211 9.85 -19.90 4.26
N SER A 212 9.19 -20.21 5.38
CA SER A 212 9.50 -21.39 6.19
C SER A 212 9.20 -22.72 5.48
N MET A 213 8.38 -22.70 4.43
CA MET A 213 8.13 -23.85 3.54
C MET A 213 9.15 -23.93 2.39
N ASN A 214 10.28 -23.26 2.50
CA ASN A 214 11.37 -23.22 1.51
C ASN A 214 11.01 -22.49 0.20
N TYR A 215 10.10 -21.51 0.23
CA TYR A 215 9.91 -20.57 -0.86
C TYR A 215 10.75 -19.31 -0.64
N VAL A 216 11.28 -18.75 -1.71
CA VAL A 216 11.60 -17.33 -1.77
C VAL A 216 10.28 -16.59 -1.98
N VAL A 217 9.98 -15.60 -1.14
CA VAL A 217 8.74 -14.81 -1.29
C VAL A 217 9.12 -13.40 -1.69
N TYR A 218 8.66 -12.96 -2.85
CA TYR A 218 8.91 -11.62 -3.36
C TYR A 218 7.60 -10.82 -3.38
N VAL A 219 7.57 -9.71 -2.64
CA VAL A 219 6.43 -8.79 -2.54
C VAL A 219 6.75 -7.54 -3.32
N ILE A 220 5.92 -7.18 -4.29
CA ILE A 220 6.08 -6.00 -5.16
C ILE A 220 5.01 -4.97 -4.85
N GLN A 221 5.42 -3.69 -4.79
CA GLN A 221 4.54 -2.52 -4.69
C GLN A 221 4.51 -1.82 -6.06
N PRO A 222 3.64 -2.25 -6.97
CA PRO A 222 3.64 -1.74 -8.34
C PRO A 222 2.98 -0.37 -8.45
N SER A 223 3.12 0.25 -9.61
CA SER A 223 2.50 1.54 -9.94
C SER A 223 1.01 1.59 -9.61
N GLY A 224 0.57 2.67 -9.00
CA GLY A 224 -0.81 2.90 -8.61
C GLY A 224 -1.10 2.75 -7.12
N CYS A 225 -0.15 2.25 -6.31
CA CYS A 225 -0.31 2.17 -4.86
C CYS A 225 -0.33 3.57 -4.22
N THR A 226 -1.19 3.75 -3.18
CA THR A 226 -1.15 4.90 -2.28
C THR A 226 0.10 4.88 -1.38
N GLY A 227 0.41 6.01 -0.75
CA GLY A 227 1.57 6.12 0.15
C GLY A 227 2.90 6.37 -0.55
N PHE A 228 2.92 6.50 -1.89
CA PHE A 228 4.08 6.83 -2.71
C PHE A 228 3.97 8.21 -3.39
N GLY A 229 2.96 8.97 -3.02
CA GLY A 229 2.62 10.26 -3.59
C GLY A 229 1.57 10.17 -4.70
N GLN A 230 0.96 11.33 -4.98
CA GLN A 230 -0.20 11.43 -5.88
C GLN A 230 0.12 10.98 -7.31
N GLU A 231 1.29 11.37 -7.85
CA GLU A 231 1.69 11.00 -9.21
C GLU A 231 1.78 9.48 -9.40
N PHE A 232 2.33 8.77 -8.39
CA PHE A 232 2.42 7.31 -8.42
C PHE A 232 1.05 6.66 -8.27
N ALA A 233 0.22 7.13 -7.34
CA ALA A 233 -1.12 6.62 -7.10
C ALA A 233 -2.07 6.85 -8.30
N ALA A 234 -1.95 7.98 -8.99
CA ALA A 234 -2.77 8.33 -10.16
C ALA A 234 -2.59 7.36 -11.35
N ARG A 235 -1.50 6.59 -11.38
CA ARG A 235 -1.28 5.54 -12.42
C ARG A 235 -2.27 4.39 -12.36
N HIS A 236 -3.00 4.25 -11.26
CA HIS A 236 -4.07 3.28 -11.14
C HIS A 236 -5.36 3.73 -11.85
N VAL A 237 -5.58 5.05 -11.98
CA VAL A 237 -6.82 5.60 -12.53
C VAL A 237 -6.91 5.32 -14.03
N ASN A 238 -8.03 4.72 -14.45
CA ASN A 238 -8.28 4.31 -15.85
C ASN A 238 -7.19 3.42 -16.46
N ALA A 239 -6.54 2.59 -15.62
CA ALA A 239 -5.40 1.77 -16.03
C ALA A 239 -5.47 0.33 -15.53
N TYR A 240 -6.67 -0.25 -15.42
CA TYR A 240 -6.85 -1.63 -14.97
C TYR A 240 -5.82 -2.58 -15.63
N GLY A 241 -4.94 -3.14 -14.80
CA GLY A 241 -3.96 -4.14 -15.21
C GLY A 241 -2.67 -3.59 -15.82
N LYS A 242 -2.74 -2.54 -16.65
CA LYS A 242 -1.69 -2.16 -17.60
C LYS A 242 -0.31 -1.92 -16.95
N TYR A 243 -0.12 -0.82 -16.23
CA TYR A 243 1.20 -0.45 -15.67
C TYR A 243 1.63 -1.40 -14.56
N THR A 244 0.67 -1.88 -13.78
CA THR A 244 0.90 -2.80 -12.68
C THR A 244 1.42 -4.15 -13.15
N ALA A 245 0.84 -4.71 -14.23
CA ALA A 245 1.32 -5.97 -14.81
C ALA A 245 2.74 -5.84 -15.34
N ASP A 246 3.05 -4.75 -16.04
CA ASP A 246 4.40 -4.49 -16.55
C ASP A 246 5.44 -4.48 -15.40
N ASP A 247 5.13 -3.78 -14.29
CA ASP A 247 6.02 -3.73 -13.12
C ASP A 247 6.23 -5.10 -12.49
N ILE A 248 5.17 -5.90 -12.36
CA ILE A 248 5.25 -7.24 -11.77
C ILE A 248 6.07 -8.18 -12.66
N ILE A 249 5.82 -8.17 -13.96
CA ILE A 249 6.54 -9.00 -14.95
C ILE A 249 8.02 -8.62 -14.99
N GLU A 250 8.32 -7.32 -15.14
CA GLU A 250 9.68 -6.81 -15.20
C GLU A 250 10.43 -7.06 -13.89
N GLY A 251 9.79 -6.76 -12.74
CA GLY A 251 10.35 -6.97 -11.42
C GLY A 251 10.66 -8.44 -11.14
N THR A 252 9.77 -9.35 -11.57
CA THR A 252 9.98 -10.80 -11.43
C THR A 252 11.16 -11.28 -12.27
N LYS A 253 11.26 -10.85 -13.54
CA LYS A 253 12.37 -11.21 -14.44
C LYS A 253 13.70 -10.69 -13.92
N LYS A 254 13.78 -9.41 -13.52
CA LYS A 254 14.98 -8.82 -12.94
C LYS A 254 15.40 -9.53 -11.64
N PHE A 255 14.44 -9.86 -10.77
CA PHE A 255 14.71 -10.59 -9.54
C PHE A 255 15.38 -11.94 -9.82
N CYS A 256 14.87 -12.71 -10.77
CA CYS A 256 15.46 -14.01 -11.16
C CYS A 256 16.88 -13.87 -11.73
N GLN A 257 17.15 -12.81 -12.50
CA GLN A 257 18.49 -12.53 -13.04
C GLN A 257 19.50 -12.17 -11.95
N GLU A 258 19.08 -11.41 -10.95
CA GLU A 258 19.92 -10.96 -9.82
C GLU A 258 20.13 -12.06 -8.78
N HIS A 259 19.21 -13.04 -8.72
CA HIS A 259 19.17 -14.06 -7.66
C HIS A 259 19.21 -15.48 -8.24
N PRO A 260 20.42 -16.00 -8.59
CA PRO A 260 20.56 -17.28 -9.26
C PRO A 260 20.10 -18.49 -8.44
N TYR A 261 19.83 -18.32 -7.15
CA TYR A 261 19.22 -19.35 -6.30
C TYR A 261 17.70 -19.51 -6.55
N VAL A 262 17.04 -18.65 -7.31
CA VAL A 262 15.66 -18.85 -7.72
C VAL A 262 15.59 -19.87 -8.85
N ASN A 263 14.63 -20.79 -8.75
CA ASN A 263 14.28 -21.67 -9.86
C ASN A 263 13.24 -20.97 -10.74
N ASP A 264 13.67 -20.42 -11.86
CA ASP A 264 12.84 -19.67 -12.81
C ASP A 264 11.76 -20.51 -13.51
N LYS A 265 11.82 -21.83 -13.39
CA LYS A 265 10.77 -22.79 -13.83
C LYS A 265 9.70 -23.06 -12.77
N LYS A 266 9.88 -22.53 -11.53
CA LYS A 266 9.00 -22.77 -10.39
C LYS A 266 8.63 -21.46 -9.71
N ILE A 267 8.05 -20.54 -10.48
CA ILE A 267 7.56 -19.26 -9.98
C ILE A 267 6.04 -19.32 -9.92
N GLY A 268 5.46 -19.14 -8.74
CA GLY A 268 4.04 -18.92 -8.55
C GLY A 268 3.74 -17.45 -8.34
N CYS A 269 2.54 -17.00 -8.72
CA CYS A 269 2.06 -15.67 -8.37
C CYS A 269 0.68 -15.73 -7.73
N LEU A 270 0.43 -14.79 -6.83
CA LEU A 270 -0.84 -14.75 -6.11
C LEU A 270 -1.19 -13.36 -5.60
N GLY A 271 -2.49 -13.10 -5.54
CA GLY A 271 -3.05 -11.86 -5.00
C GLY A 271 -4.54 -12.00 -4.75
N ALA A 272 -5.06 -11.10 -3.91
CA ALA A 272 -6.46 -11.11 -3.51
C ALA A 272 -7.24 -9.89 -4.02
N SER A 273 -8.55 -10.05 -4.24
CA SER A 273 -9.44 -8.98 -4.67
C SER A 273 -8.96 -8.37 -5.99
N TYR A 274 -8.54 -7.12 -6.02
CA TYR A 274 -7.86 -6.56 -7.19
C TYR A 274 -6.57 -7.33 -7.53
N GLY A 275 -5.84 -7.83 -6.53
CA GLY A 275 -4.70 -8.74 -6.73
C GLY A 275 -5.10 -10.05 -7.38
N GLY A 276 -6.32 -10.53 -7.13
CA GLY A 276 -6.90 -11.69 -7.82
C GLY A 276 -7.21 -11.38 -9.29
N PHE A 277 -7.77 -10.20 -9.59
CA PHE A 277 -7.88 -9.70 -10.97
C PHE A 277 -6.49 -9.66 -11.63
N MET A 278 -5.52 -9.04 -10.98
CA MET A 278 -4.16 -8.91 -11.48
C MET A 278 -3.52 -10.28 -11.75
N THR A 279 -3.78 -11.26 -10.89
CA THR A 279 -3.27 -12.62 -11.07
C THR A 279 -3.82 -13.26 -12.35
N MET A 280 -5.12 -13.16 -12.60
CA MET A 280 -5.72 -13.64 -13.85
C MET A 280 -5.25 -12.83 -15.07
N TYR A 281 -5.19 -11.52 -14.94
CA TYR A 281 -4.74 -10.62 -16.02
C TYR A 281 -3.29 -10.91 -16.42
N LEU A 282 -2.39 -11.12 -15.48
CA LEU A 282 -0.99 -11.48 -15.75
C LEU A 282 -0.88 -12.72 -16.64
N GLN A 283 -1.73 -13.74 -16.44
CA GLN A 283 -1.67 -14.95 -17.27
C GLN A 283 -2.14 -14.71 -18.70
N THR A 284 -2.83 -13.61 -18.99
CA THR A 284 -3.15 -13.18 -20.36
C THR A 284 -1.99 -12.42 -21.02
N GLN A 285 -0.95 -12.03 -20.24
CA GLN A 285 0.15 -11.17 -20.68
C GLN A 285 1.51 -11.90 -20.74
N THR A 286 1.66 -13.02 -20.01
CA THR A 286 2.96 -13.70 -19.86
C THR A 286 2.83 -15.14 -19.41
N ASP A 287 3.78 -15.99 -19.82
CA ASP A 287 3.90 -17.40 -19.41
C ASP A 287 5.05 -17.63 -18.41
N ILE A 288 5.53 -16.58 -17.71
CA ILE A 288 6.66 -16.72 -16.77
C ILE A 288 6.29 -17.45 -15.48
N PHE A 289 5.01 -17.57 -15.18
CA PHE A 289 4.51 -18.21 -13.98
C PHE A 289 4.14 -19.68 -14.24
N ALA A 290 4.60 -20.59 -13.37
CA ALA A 290 4.29 -22.01 -13.44
C ALA A 290 2.92 -22.35 -12.83
N ALA A 291 2.43 -21.50 -11.92
CA ALA A 291 1.12 -21.62 -11.30
C ALA A 291 0.65 -20.24 -10.80
N ALA A 292 -0.65 -20.04 -10.72
CA ALA A 292 -1.26 -18.81 -10.27
C ALA A 292 -2.40 -19.08 -9.27
N MET A 293 -2.57 -18.22 -8.26
CA MET A 293 -3.71 -18.30 -7.33
C MET A 293 -4.44 -16.96 -7.27
N SER A 294 -5.61 -16.89 -7.87
CA SER A 294 -6.51 -15.76 -7.81
C SER A 294 -7.46 -15.90 -6.63
N HIS A 295 -7.27 -15.11 -5.58
CA HIS A 295 -8.16 -15.12 -4.42
C HIS A 295 -9.21 -14.02 -4.56
N ALA A 296 -10.50 -14.41 -4.64
CA ALA A 296 -11.65 -13.50 -4.76
C ALA A 296 -11.46 -12.46 -5.88
N GLY A 297 -10.90 -12.87 -7.02
CA GLY A 297 -10.52 -11.99 -8.11
C GLY A 297 -11.69 -11.53 -8.98
N ILE A 298 -11.50 -10.39 -9.64
CA ILE A 298 -12.46 -9.80 -10.57
C ILE A 298 -12.11 -10.30 -11.98
N SER A 299 -12.92 -11.20 -12.54
CA SER A 299 -12.68 -11.74 -13.91
C SER A 299 -13.21 -10.83 -15.01
N ASN A 300 -14.21 -9.98 -14.70
CA ASN A 300 -14.87 -9.10 -15.67
C ASN A 300 -15.11 -7.71 -15.07
N PRO A 301 -14.29 -6.70 -15.39
CA PRO A 301 -14.44 -5.33 -14.90
C PRO A 301 -15.79 -4.69 -15.25
N ALA A 302 -16.36 -4.98 -16.43
CA ALA A 302 -17.65 -4.42 -16.82
C ALA A 302 -18.81 -4.98 -15.96
N SER A 303 -18.80 -6.30 -15.67
CA SER A 303 -19.75 -6.91 -14.75
C SER A 303 -19.56 -6.39 -13.33
N TYR A 304 -18.31 -6.28 -12.88
CA TYR A 304 -17.96 -5.74 -11.56
C TYR A 304 -18.44 -4.28 -11.40
N TRP A 305 -18.32 -3.47 -12.44
CA TRP A 305 -18.83 -2.10 -12.45
C TRP A 305 -20.34 -2.03 -12.19
N GLY A 306 -21.11 -2.94 -12.83
CA GLY A 306 -22.58 -2.93 -12.76
C GLY A 306 -23.17 -3.67 -11.56
N PHE A 307 -22.36 -4.34 -10.73
CA PHE A 307 -22.85 -5.27 -9.73
C PHE A 307 -22.22 -5.05 -8.34
N GLY A 308 -23.08 -4.76 -7.37
CA GLY A 308 -22.70 -4.69 -5.97
C GLY A 308 -22.01 -3.39 -5.53
N TYR A 309 -21.71 -3.33 -4.23
CA TYR A 309 -21.15 -2.15 -3.56
C TYR A 309 -19.81 -1.70 -4.12
N TRP A 310 -18.90 -2.64 -4.34
CA TRP A 310 -17.55 -2.33 -4.83
C TRP A 310 -17.53 -1.87 -6.29
N GLY A 311 -18.49 -2.36 -7.10
CA GLY A 311 -18.65 -1.85 -8.46
C GLY A 311 -18.93 -0.35 -8.47
N TYR A 312 -19.80 0.11 -7.58
CA TYR A 312 -20.08 1.53 -7.43
C TYR A 312 -18.93 2.30 -6.77
N SER A 313 -18.52 1.90 -5.55
CA SER A 313 -17.60 2.69 -4.74
C SER A 313 -16.17 2.70 -5.28
N TYR A 314 -15.65 1.54 -5.71
CA TYR A 314 -14.29 1.43 -6.21
C TYR A 314 -14.15 1.91 -7.66
N ASN A 315 -15.07 1.52 -8.55
CA ASN A 315 -14.99 1.91 -9.94
C ASN A 315 -15.26 3.39 -10.18
N ALA A 316 -16.06 4.05 -9.35
CA ALA A 316 -16.23 5.50 -9.42
C ALA A 316 -14.89 6.24 -9.28
N ILE A 317 -13.95 5.65 -8.55
CA ILE A 317 -12.63 6.20 -8.28
C ILE A 317 -11.59 5.67 -9.28
N SER A 318 -11.47 4.35 -9.42
CA SER A 318 -10.40 3.71 -10.21
C SER A 318 -10.64 3.74 -11.71
N ALA A 319 -11.91 3.87 -12.13
CA ALA A 319 -12.32 4.04 -13.51
C ALA A 319 -13.06 5.39 -13.68
N ALA A 320 -12.47 6.46 -13.15
CA ALA A 320 -13.07 7.79 -13.14
C ALA A 320 -13.51 8.24 -14.54
N HIS A 321 -14.78 8.61 -14.68
CA HIS A 321 -15.43 8.99 -15.95
C HIS A 321 -15.43 7.90 -17.02
N SER A 322 -15.02 6.66 -16.69
CA SER A 322 -15.06 5.51 -17.59
C SER A 322 -16.19 4.55 -17.23
N TYR A 323 -16.95 4.17 -18.22
CA TYR A 323 -18.12 3.31 -18.11
C TYR A 323 -18.05 2.18 -19.16
N PRO A 324 -18.78 1.07 -18.99
CA PRO A 324 -18.77 -0.03 -19.96
C PRO A 324 -19.14 0.39 -21.39
N TRP A 325 -19.88 1.47 -21.56
CA TRP A 325 -20.30 1.97 -22.88
C TRP A 325 -19.39 3.02 -23.50
N ASN A 326 -18.58 3.77 -22.72
CA ASN A 326 -17.71 4.80 -23.26
C ASN A 326 -16.21 4.43 -23.26
N ASN A 327 -15.81 3.42 -22.47
CA ASN A 327 -14.43 2.93 -22.41
C ASN A 327 -14.38 1.40 -22.42
N LYS A 328 -14.71 0.82 -23.59
CA LYS A 328 -14.74 -0.64 -23.79
C LYS A 328 -13.37 -1.27 -23.66
N GLU A 329 -12.31 -0.57 -24.02
CA GLU A 329 -10.93 -1.05 -23.90
C GLU A 329 -10.60 -1.34 -22.42
N LEU A 330 -10.87 -0.38 -21.55
CA LEU A 330 -10.64 -0.54 -20.11
C LEU A 330 -11.51 -1.66 -19.49
N MET A 331 -12.79 -1.68 -19.85
CA MET A 331 -13.79 -2.53 -19.17
C MET A 331 -13.83 -3.96 -19.71
N SER A 332 -13.65 -4.14 -21.01
CA SER A 332 -13.74 -5.45 -21.68
C SER A 332 -12.41 -5.90 -22.26
N GLY A 333 -11.62 -5.00 -22.85
CA GLY A 333 -10.32 -5.31 -23.43
C GLY A 333 -9.34 -5.86 -22.42
N ASN A 334 -9.32 -5.31 -21.19
CA ASN A 334 -8.48 -5.76 -20.08
C ASN A 334 -9.14 -6.86 -19.23
N SER A 335 -10.31 -7.36 -19.61
CA SER A 335 -11.01 -8.40 -18.84
C SER A 335 -10.31 -9.76 -18.98
N PRO A 336 -9.90 -10.41 -17.88
CA PRO A 336 -9.39 -11.78 -17.92
C PRO A 336 -10.38 -12.76 -18.56
N LEU A 337 -11.69 -12.59 -18.34
CA LEU A 337 -12.73 -13.44 -18.89
C LEU A 337 -12.73 -13.43 -20.44
N PHE A 338 -12.62 -12.23 -21.05
CA PHE A 338 -12.65 -12.09 -22.51
C PHE A 338 -11.29 -12.38 -23.17
N ASN A 339 -10.26 -12.68 -22.39
CA ASN A 339 -8.93 -13.06 -22.84
C ASN A 339 -8.50 -14.43 -22.27
N ALA A 340 -9.45 -15.23 -21.79
CA ALA A 340 -9.16 -16.51 -21.13
C ALA A 340 -8.51 -17.54 -22.06
N ASP A 341 -8.73 -17.41 -23.37
CA ASP A 341 -8.08 -18.22 -24.43
C ASP A 341 -6.56 -18.03 -24.50
N LYS A 342 -6.03 -16.95 -23.93
CA LYS A 342 -4.58 -16.67 -23.85
C LYS A 342 -3.89 -17.27 -22.62
N ILE A 343 -4.65 -17.89 -21.71
CA ILE A 343 -4.13 -18.39 -20.44
C ILE A 343 -3.66 -19.83 -20.61
N HIS A 344 -2.36 -20.06 -20.40
CA HIS A 344 -1.75 -21.40 -20.41
C HIS A 344 -1.36 -21.87 -19.01
N THR A 345 -1.14 -20.95 -18.08
CA THR A 345 -0.77 -21.24 -16.70
C THR A 345 -1.97 -21.78 -15.90
N PRO A 346 -1.82 -22.85 -15.10
CA PRO A 346 -2.85 -23.29 -14.16
C PRO A 346 -3.18 -22.20 -13.13
N ILE A 347 -4.49 -21.90 -12.98
CA ILE A 347 -5.03 -20.91 -12.02
C ILE A 347 -6.00 -21.61 -11.06
#